data_0d07375bfdae700a1fc1a83f546d08ed
#
_entry.id   0d07375bfdae700a1fc1a83f546d08ed
#
_cell.length_a   1.000
_cell.length_b   1.000
_cell.length_c   1.000
_cell.angle_alpha   90.00
_cell.angle_beta   90.00
_cell.angle_gamma   90.00
#
_symmetry.space_group_name_H-M   'P 1'
#
loop_
_entity.id
_entity.type
_entity.pdbx_description
1 polymer ?
#
loop_
_entity_poly.entity_id
_entity_poly.type
_entity_poly.pdbx_seq_one_letter_code
_entity_poly.pdbx_strand_id
1 'polypeptide(L)'
;QAYSAMQNPVLKSSSTSGPVFAPRGDWLKAGELRRNPDLARTYRAIADQGRDAFYEGDIAREIARYSEENDGLITYEDLKRHEVEWQEPVAISYRGRTVYEAPPNSSGHVLLQELGIFEHFDPQEYGYMSSESIHLMVEAKKLAFADREAYLADPRYVDIPIEGMLDPAYLSERAQLIDVDNAAENVVEGNPWEYMSRRPDSRKKHREAGRLHKVGSDTTHFCVVDRWGNSVGELQSIQTAFGSCVIAGSTGILLNNRMTYWHLDPDHIDYLNPGQKVRHTMNPLMVFSAPVEQGGKLELVCGTPGADTQVQTNMQIVTGIFDYGLNVSEAIDGPRWTHVQAGMGSAYPHKDIESLQIEDRVGEDVMSGLQKLGHPIQSTGAWGGAGSEGAIQVDIKNHTFFAASDPRREGDALVW
;
A
#
# COMPACT_ATOMS: atom_id res chain seq x y z
N GLN A 1 3.27 10.07 16.36
CA GLN A 1 3.62 10.28 14.93
C GLN A 1 2.90 11.50 14.34
N ALA A 2 1.58 11.66 14.47
CA ALA A 2 0.83 12.81 13.94
C ALA A 2 1.38 14.16 14.42
N TYR A 3 1.72 14.28 15.71
CA TYR A 3 2.29 15.52 16.25
C TYR A 3 3.69 15.83 15.68
N SER A 4 4.53 14.83 15.48
CA SER A 4 5.84 15.00 14.85
C SER A 4 5.73 15.37 13.37
N ALA A 5 4.77 14.76 12.65
CA ALA A 5 4.50 15.07 11.24
C ALA A 5 3.89 16.48 11.06
N MET A 6 3.07 16.95 12.03
CA MET A 6 2.56 18.33 12.06
C MET A 6 3.66 19.40 12.12
N GLN A 7 4.83 19.07 12.63
CA GLN A 7 5.94 20.05 12.72
C GLN A 7 6.71 20.24 11.40
N ASN A 8 6.17 19.78 10.27
CA ASN A 8 6.76 19.99 8.95
C ASN A 8 6.86 21.50 8.65
N PRO A 9 8.07 22.04 8.41
CA PRO A 9 8.27 23.48 8.16
C PRO A 9 7.45 24.01 6.98
N VAL A 10 7.25 23.21 5.94
CA VAL A 10 6.45 23.57 4.76
C VAL A 10 4.99 23.84 5.15
N LEU A 11 4.40 22.99 5.99
CA LEU A 11 3.03 23.15 6.46
C LEU A 11 2.84 24.50 7.20
N LYS A 12 3.84 24.90 7.99
CA LYS A 12 3.83 26.18 8.75
C LYS A 12 4.10 27.39 7.85
N SER A 13 5.03 27.28 6.91
CA SER A 13 5.45 28.38 6.04
C SER A 13 4.51 28.66 4.87
N SER A 14 3.68 27.69 4.48
CA SER A 14 2.71 27.85 3.41
C SER A 14 1.68 28.92 3.76
N SER A 15 1.40 29.81 2.82
CA SER A 15 0.41 30.90 2.97
C SER A 15 -1.02 30.38 3.18
N THR A 16 -1.32 29.17 2.71
CA THR A 16 -2.65 28.56 2.81
C THR A 16 -2.78 27.56 3.95
N SER A 17 -1.74 26.78 4.23
CA SER A 17 -1.76 25.77 5.31
C SER A 17 -1.38 26.37 6.68
N GLY A 18 -0.45 27.32 6.71
CA GLY A 18 0.02 27.96 7.95
C GLY A 18 -1.11 28.49 8.83
N PRO A 19 -2.08 29.24 8.30
CA PRO A 19 -3.23 29.73 9.08
C PRO A 19 -4.10 28.63 9.71
N VAL A 20 -4.12 27.43 9.13
CA VAL A 20 -4.91 26.28 9.63
C VAL A 20 -4.14 25.49 10.70
N PHE A 21 -2.84 25.27 10.49
CA PHE A 21 -2.03 24.38 11.33
C PHE A 21 -1.17 25.11 12.36
N ALA A 22 -0.83 26.36 12.07
CA ALA A 22 -0.06 27.25 12.95
C ALA A 22 -0.66 28.68 13.00
N PRO A 23 -1.94 28.84 13.41
CA PRO A 23 -2.74 30.07 13.24
C PRO A 23 -2.16 31.31 13.95
N ARG A 24 -1.25 31.13 14.89
CA ARG A 24 -0.55 32.23 15.61
C ARG A 24 0.94 32.27 15.28
N GLY A 25 1.34 31.68 14.15
CA GLY A 25 2.74 31.48 13.78
C GLY A 25 3.44 30.38 14.58
N ASP A 26 2.69 29.65 15.41
CA ASP A 26 3.16 28.53 16.19
C ASP A 26 2.22 27.33 16.07
N TRP A 27 2.77 26.12 16.25
CA TRP A 27 2.00 24.89 16.19
C TRP A 27 0.92 24.85 17.27
N LEU A 28 -0.24 24.29 16.91
CA LEU A 28 -1.27 23.96 17.89
C LEU A 28 -0.73 22.91 18.87
N LYS A 29 -1.00 23.12 20.15
CA LYS A 29 -0.66 22.16 21.21
C LYS A 29 -1.76 21.10 21.36
N ALA A 30 -1.43 19.99 21.98
CA ALA A 30 -2.42 18.98 22.34
C ALA A 30 -3.54 19.61 23.18
N GLY A 31 -4.79 19.33 22.81
CA GLY A 31 -5.99 19.93 23.42
C GLY A 31 -6.44 21.28 22.85
N GLU A 32 -5.64 21.94 22.01
CA GLU A 32 -6.08 23.14 21.31
C GLU A 32 -6.98 22.81 20.11
N LEU A 33 -8.02 23.64 19.91
CA LEU A 33 -8.99 23.46 18.84
C LEU A 33 -8.44 23.96 17.50
N ARG A 34 -8.28 23.05 16.53
CA ARG A 34 -8.03 23.37 15.13
C ARG A 34 -9.36 23.70 14.42
N ARG A 35 -9.38 24.76 13.64
CA ARG A 35 -10.51 25.16 12.80
C ARG A 35 -10.07 25.22 11.33
N ASN A 36 -10.91 24.69 10.45
CA ASN A 36 -10.76 24.82 9.00
C ASN A 36 -12.13 25.18 8.40
N PRO A 37 -12.52 26.46 8.45
CA PRO A 37 -13.83 26.91 7.95
C PRO A 37 -13.95 26.75 6.43
N ASP A 38 -12.84 26.78 5.69
CA ASP A 38 -12.80 26.62 4.27
C ASP A 38 -13.18 25.18 3.89
N LEU A 39 -12.58 24.19 4.53
CA LEU A 39 -12.95 22.80 4.34
C LEU A 39 -14.41 22.53 4.73
N ALA A 40 -14.92 23.18 5.74
CA ALA A 40 -16.33 23.07 6.11
C ALA A 40 -17.26 23.60 5.00
N ARG A 41 -16.90 24.68 4.31
CA ARG A 41 -17.64 25.18 3.15
C ARG A 41 -17.57 24.19 1.97
N THR A 42 -16.40 23.65 1.70
CA THR A 42 -16.18 22.63 0.69
C THR A 42 -17.06 21.40 0.91
N TYR A 43 -17.09 20.86 2.13
CA TYR A 43 -17.96 19.72 2.46
C TYR A 43 -19.44 20.02 2.33
N ARG A 44 -19.90 21.22 2.71
CA ARG A 44 -21.31 21.61 2.52
C ARG A 44 -21.64 21.70 1.02
N ALA A 45 -20.79 22.31 0.22
CA ALA A 45 -21.01 22.39 -1.23
C ALA A 45 -21.11 20.98 -1.87
N ILE A 46 -20.25 20.05 -1.46
CA ILE A 46 -20.29 18.65 -1.93
C ILE A 46 -21.59 17.97 -1.46
N ALA A 47 -21.98 18.16 -0.19
CA ALA A 47 -23.20 17.57 0.36
C ALA A 47 -24.47 18.07 -0.34
N ASP A 48 -24.51 19.35 -0.72
CA ASP A 48 -25.66 19.98 -1.35
C ASP A 48 -25.74 19.73 -2.87
N GLN A 49 -24.62 19.64 -3.56
CA GLN A 49 -24.52 19.64 -5.03
C GLN A 49 -23.85 18.39 -5.60
N GLY A 50 -23.33 17.50 -4.74
CA GLY A 50 -22.69 16.25 -5.14
C GLY A 50 -21.32 16.45 -5.83
N ARG A 51 -20.97 15.48 -6.70
CA ARG A 51 -19.71 15.40 -7.44
C ARG A 51 -19.38 16.70 -8.20
N ASP A 52 -20.37 17.29 -8.83
CA ASP A 52 -20.14 18.42 -9.73
C ASP A 52 -19.65 19.67 -8.99
N ALA A 53 -20.02 19.85 -7.72
CA ALA A 53 -19.46 20.91 -6.88
C ALA A 53 -17.93 20.85 -6.81
N PHE A 54 -17.38 19.62 -6.71
CA PHE A 54 -15.93 19.41 -6.62
C PHE A 54 -15.25 19.49 -7.98
N TYR A 55 -15.75 18.77 -9.00
CA TYR A 55 -15.03 18.58 -10.26
C TYR A 55 -15.35 19.61 -11.35
N GLU A 56 -16.49 20.29 -11.27
CA GLU A 56 -16.94 21.27 -12.28
C GLU A 56 -17.36 22.61 -11.67
N GLY A 57 -17.55 22.66 -10.34
CA GLY A 57 -17.99 23.83 -9.60
C GLY A 57 -16.87 24.78 -9.20
N ASP A 58 -17.17 25.58 -8.16
CA ASP A 58 -16.25 26.60 -7.67
C ASP A 58 -15.01 26.00 -6.98
N ILE A 59 -15.13 24.77 -6.44
CA ILE A 59 -13.99 24.07 -5.86
C ILE A 59 -12.96 23.76 -6.94
N ALA A 60 -13.37 23.21 -8.09
CA ALA A 60 -12.48 22.94 -9.21
C ALA A 60 -11.80 24.22 -9.74
N ARG A 61 -12.58 25.30 -9.87
CA ARG A 61 -12.04 26.60 -10.33
C ARG A 61 -11.00 27.16 -9.37
N GLU A 62 -11.24 27.05 -8.07
CA GLU A 62 -10.31 27.51 -7.05
C GLU A 62 -9.02 26.67 -7.00
N ILE A 63 -9.12 25.33 -7.14
CA ILE A 63 -7.94 24.46 -7.24
C ILE A 63 -7.11 24.83 -8.47
N ALA A 64 -7.75 24.98 -9.63
CA ALA A 64 -7.06 25.32 -10.88
C ALA A 64 -6.42 26.71 -10.82
N ARG A 65 -7.15 27.72 -10.30
CA ARG A 65 -6.60 29.08 -10.10
C ARG A 65 -5.37 29.05 -9.21
N TYR A 66 -5.45 28.37 -8.05
CA TYR A 66 -4.33 28.23 -7.13
C TYR A 66 -3.14 27.51 -7.77
N SER A 67 -3.41 26.46 -8.54
CA SER A 67 -2.39 25.74 -9.30
C SER A 67 -1.66 26.67 -10.27
N GLU A 68 -2.38 27.43 -11.10
CA GLU A 68 -1.82 28.37 -12.06
C GLU A 68 -0.99 29.46 -11.39
N GLU A 69 -1.49 30.07 -10.31
CA GLU A 69 -0.80 31.13 -9.58
C GLU A 69 0.51 30.67 -8.86
N ASN A 70 0.71 29.34 -8.73
CA ASN A 70 1.87 28.75 -8.10
C ASN A 70 2.67 27.83 -9.07
N ASP A 71 2.59 28.09 -10.38
CA ASP A 71 3.29 27.33 -11.43
C ASP A 71 2.98 25.82 -11.39
N GLY A 72 1.79 25.44 -10.90
CA GLY A 72 1.33 24.06 -10.83
C GLY A 72 0.77 23.58 -12.18
N LEU A 73 0.56 22.26 -12.26
CA LEU A 73 0.16 21.58 -13.50
C LEU A 73 -1.33 21.23 -13.57
N ILE A 74 -2.07 21.34 -12.46
CA ILE A 74 -3.49 20.97 -12.39
C ILE A 74 -4.32 22.07 -13.03
N THR A 75 -5.09 21.71 -14.07
CA THR A 75 -6.01 22.61 -14.76
C THR A 75 -7.47 22.32 -14.39
N TYR A 76 -8.36 23.25 -14.69
CA TYR A 76 -9.82 23.03 -14.55
C TYR A 76 -10.30 21.85 -15.42
N GLU A 77 -9.76 21.73 -16.63
CA GLU A 77 -10.13 20.66 -17.56
C GLU A 77 -9.66 19.28 -17.08
N ASP A 78 -8.56 19.19 -16.33
CA ASP A 78 -8.12 17.94 -15.72
C ASP A 78 -9.11 17.47 -14.65
N LEU A 79 -9.58 18.38 -13.80
CA LEU A 79 -10.60 18.09 -12.79
C LEU A 79 -11.93 17.69 -13.43
N LYS A 80 -12.40 18.49 -14.40
CA LYS A 80 -13.66 18.24 -15.09
C LYS A 80 -13.71 16.89 -15.82
N ARG A 81 -12.59 16.48 -16.42
CA ARG A 81 -12.48 15.19 -17.14
C ARG A 81 -12.30 13.98 -16.23
N HIS A 82 -12.11 14.20 -14.93
CA HIS A 82 -11.89 13.09 -14.00
C HIS A 82 -13.15 12.24 -13.85
N GLU A 83 -13.00 10.93 -14.07
CA GLU A 83 -14.03 9.93 -13.89
C GLU A 83 -13.55 8.81 -12.97
N VAL A 84 -14.48 8.23 -12.22
CA VAL A 84 -14.26 7.02 -11.43
C VAL A 84 -14.31 5.82 -12.36
N GLU A 85 -13.37 4.90 -12.20
CA GLU A 85 -13.32 3.66 -12.98
C GLU A 85 -13.72 2.47 -12.12
N TRP A 86 -14.60 1.63 -12.67
CA TRP A 86 -14.81 0.28 -12.18
C TRP A 86 -13.80 -0.66 -12.82
N GLN A 87 -13.09 -1.42 -12.01
CA GLN A 87 -12.05 -2.33 -12.48
C GLN A 87 -12.29 -3.73 -11.94
N GLU A 88 -12.02 -4.75 -12.76
CA GLU A 88 -12.01 -6.12 -12.28
C GLU A 88 -10.79 -6.36 -11.40
N PRO A 89 -10.95 -6.99 -10.22
CA PRO A 89 -9.84 -7.31 -9.37
C PRO A 89 -8.93 -8.37 -10.01
N VAL A 90 -7.66 -8.39 -9.60
CA VAL A 90 -6.75 -9.50 -9.90
C VAL A 90 -6.75 -10.49 -8.74
N ALA A 91 -6.49 -11.77 -9.03
CA ALA A 91 -6.58 -12.82 -8.02
C ALA A 91 -5.61 -13.96 -8.25
N ILE A 92 -5.28 -14.66 -7.15
CA ILE A 92 -4.62 -15.97 -7.19
C ILE A 92 -5.38 -16.99 -6.32
N SER A 93 -5.10 -18.27 -6.56
CA SER A 93 -5.36 -19.31 -5.56
C SER A 93 -4.24 -19.30 -4.52
N TYR A 94 -4.59 -19.35 -3.24
CA TYR A 94 -3.66 -19.48 -2.13
C TYR A 94 -4.22 -20.42 -1.06
N ARG A 95 -3.54 -21.53 -0.78
CA ARG A 95 -4.00 -22.55 0.19
C ARG A 95 -5.45 -22.99 -0.04
N GLY A 96 -5.87 -23.12 -1.30
CA GLY A 96 -7.23 -23.52 -1.67
C GLY A 96 -8.30 -22.43 -1.51
N ARG A 97 -7.90 -21.18 -1.30
CA ARG A 97 -8.76 -19.99 -1.26
C ARG A 97 -8.47 -19.09 -2.45
N THR A 98 -9.29 -18.10 -2.69
CA THR A 98 -9.03 -17.06 -3.68
C THR A 98 -8.77 -15.73 -2.98
N VAL A 99 -7.59 -15.18 -3.23
CA VAL A 99 -7.17 -13.86 -2.72
C VAL A 99 -7.33 -12.84 -3.85
N TYR A 100 -8.11 -11.80 -3.60
CA TYR A 100 -8.38 -10.70 -4.53
C TYR A 100 -7.69 -9.42 -4.11
N GLU A 101 -7.14 -8.72 -5.09
CA GLU A 101 -6.46 -7.44 -4.93
C GLU A 101 -6.80 -6.46 -6.05
N ALA A 102 -6.52 -5.17 -5.81
CA ALA A 102 -6.68 -4.13 -6.81
C ALA A 102 -5.70 -4.34 -7.99
N PRO A 103 -6.17 -4.16 -9.24
CA PRO A 103 -5.32 -4.30 -10.43
C PRO A 103 -4.36 -3.11 -10.59
N PRO A 104 -3.38 -3.17 -11.52
CA PRO A 104 -2.58 -2.03 -11.91
C PRO A 104 -3.46 -0.81 -12.31
N ASN A 105 -3.08 0.40 -11.93
CA ASN A 105 -1.81 0.93 -11.41
C ASN A 105 -1.59 0.75 -9.88
N SER A 106 -2.44 0.00 -9.17
CA SER A 106 -2.18 -0.44 -7.80
C SER A 106 -1.07 -1.50 -7.78
N SER A 107 -0.32 -1.56 -6.68
CA SER A 107 0.65 -2.63 -6.42
C SER A 107 0.06 -3.87 -5.75
N GLY A 108 -1.27 -4.09 -5.83
CA GLY A 108 -1.94 -5.26 -5.23
C GLY A 108 -1.39 -6.60 -5.70
N HIS A 109 -1.00 -6.70 -6.98
CA HIS A 109 -0.37 -7.90 -7.51
C HIS A 109 0.93 -8.31 -6.77
N VAL A 110 1.60 -7.38 -6.10
CA VAL A 110 2.82 -7.68 -5.31
C VAL A 110 2.48 -8.62 -4.16
N LEU A 111 1.40 -8.36 -3.41
CA LEU A 111 0.94 -9.28 -2.37
C LEU A 111 0.60 -10.64 -2.95
N LEU A 112 -0.07 -10.67 -4.10
CA LEU A 112 -0.43 -11.94 -4.76
C LEU A 112 0.82 -12.71 -5.17
N GLN A 113 1.86 -12.04 -5.69
CA GLN A 113 3.14 -12.68 -5.97
C GLN A 113 3.85 -13.15 -4.69
N GLU A 114 3.89 -12.33 -3.63
CA GLU A 114 4.46 -12.71 -2.34
C GLU A 114 3.83 -14.00 -1.81
N LEU A 115 2.50 -14.06 -1.79
CA LEU A 115 1.75 -15.24 -1.35
C LEU A 115 1.96 -16.43 -2.28
N GLY A 116 1.86 -16.24 -3.59
CA GLY A 116 2.02 -17.32 -4.57
C GLY A 116 3.43 -17.92 -4.59
N ILE A 117 4.47 -17.12 -4.36
CA ILE A 117 5.85 -17.60 -4.19
C ILE A 117 5.96 -18.37 -2.85
N PHE A 118 5.44 -17.80 -1.76
CA PHE A 118 5.51 -18.42 -0.43
C PHE A 118 4.69 -19.73 -0.35
N GLU A 119 3.65 -19.90 -1.17
CA GLU A 119 2.84 -21.13 -1.23
C GLU A 119 3.66 -22.40 -1.52
N HIS A 120 4.83 -22.26 -2.15
CA HIS A 120 5.73 -23.38 -2.47
C HIS A 120 6.51 -23.93 -1.25
N PHE A 121 6.42 -23.26 -0.11
CA PHE A 121 7.04 -23.69 1.16
C PHE A 121 5.97 -24.20 2.14
N ASP A 122 6.30 -25.22 2.92
CA ASP A 122 5.39 -25.72 3.97
C ASP A 122 5.54 -24.87 5.24
N PRO A 123 4.56 -24.03 5.60
CA PRO A 123 4.66 -23.19 6.79
C PRO A 123 4.73 -23.98 8.10
N GLN A 124 4.21 -25.22 8.12
CA GLN A 124 4.24 -26.07 9.30
C GLN A 124 5.66 -26.56 9.63
N GLU A 125 6.53 -26.59 8.64
CA GLU A 125 7.93 -27.00 8.80
C GLU A 125 8.74 -25.97 9.61
N TYR A 126 8.38 -24.69 9.50
CA TYR A 126 9.18 -23.58 10.04
C TYR A 126 8.56 -22.92 11.28
N GLY A 127 7.25 -22.94 11.43
CA GLY A 127 6.54 -22.31 12.57
C GLY A 127 6.30 -20.80 12.40
N TYR A 128 5.29 -20.30 13.14
CA TYR A 128 4.89 -18.89 13.08
C TYR A 128 5.99 -17.97 13.60
N MET A 129 6.33 -16.95 12.82
CA MET A 129 7.35 -15.93 13.15
C MET A 129 8.72 -16.50 13.54
N SER A 130 9.08 -17.68 13.05
CA SER A 130 10.45 -18.19 13.13
C SER A 130 11.40 -17.41 12.21
N SER A 131 12.71 -17.52 12.43
CA SER A 131 13.72 -16.92 11.52
C SER A 131 13.58 -17.42 10.10
N GLU A 132 13.31 -18.70 9.92
CA GLU A 132 13.15 -19.36 8.62
C GLU A 132 11.88 -18.88 7.92
N SER A 133 10.75 -18.85 8.63
CA SER A 133 9.48 -18.36 8.07
C SER A 133 9.57 -16.89 7.62
N ILE A 134 10.14 -16.02 8.46
CA ILE A 134 10.34 -14.60 8.13
C ILE A 134 11.30 -14.46 6.95
N HIS A 135 12.39 -15.23 6.93
CA HIS A 135 13.34 -15.23 5.82
C HIS A 135 12.66 -15.55 4.49
N LEU A 136 11.90 -16.63 4.41
CA LEU A 136 11.20 -17.04 3.19
C LEU A 136 10.19 -15.98 2.71
N MET A 137 9.43 -15.38 3.64
CA MET A 137 8.52 -14.28 3.31
C MET A 137 9.26 -13.04 2.79
N VAL A 138 10.41 -12.70 3.38
CA VAL A 138 11.26 -11.57 2.94
C VAL A 138 11.84 -11.83 1.56
N GLU A 139 12.31 -13.05 1.30
CA GLU A 139 12.85 -13.41 -0.03
C GLU A 139 11.76 -13.41 -1.11
N ALA A 140 10.55 -13.94 -0.82
CA ALA A 140 9.40 -13.83 -1.72
C ALA A 140 9.05 -12.35 -2.03
N LYS A 141 9.05 -11.51 -1.00
CA LYS A 141 8.86 -10.06 -1.14
C LYS A 141 9.92 -9.42 -2.03
N LYS A 142 11.21 -9.76 -1.87
CA LYS A 142 12.29 -9.20 -2.70
C LYS A 142 12.05 -9.48 -4.18
N LEU A 143 11.65 -10.68 -4.52
CA LEU A 143 11.36 -11.10 -5.89
C LEU A 143 10.15 -10.34 -6.47
N ALA A 144 9.06 -10.24 -5.72
CA ALA A 144 7.85 -9.51 -6.13
C ALA A 144 8.10 -8.01 -6.32
N PHE A 145 8.96 -7.39 -5.48
CA PHE A 145 9.32 -5.98 -5.61
C PHE A 145 10.21 -5.70 -6.82
N ALA A 146 11.09 -6.62 -7.18
CA ALA A 146 11.87 -6.51 -8.42
C ALA A 146 10.96 -6.52 -9.66
N ASP A 147 9.97 -7.42 -9.70
CA ASP A 147 8.97 -7.46 -10.77
C ASP A 147 8.10 -6.21 -10.79
N ARG A 148 7.67 -5.71 -9.62
CA ARG A 148 6.93 -4.46 -9.50
C ARG A 148 7.68 -3.28 -10.11
N GLU A 149 8.97 -3.14 -9.80
CA GLU A 149 9.79 -2.03 -10.30
C GLU A 149 9.92 -2.09 -11.82
N ALA A 150 10.06 -3.28 -12.38
CA ALA A 150 10.22 -3.49 -13.80
C ALA A 150 8.93 -3.36 -14.62
N TYR A 151 7.76 -3.63 -14.03
CA TYR A 151 6.53 -3.85 -14.82
C TYR A 151 5.33 -3.00 -14.40
N LEU A 152 5.30 -2.41 -13.18
CA LEU A 152 4.13 -1.68 -12.72
C LEU A 152 4.10 -0.23 -13.21
N ALA A 153 3.06 0.10 -13.98
CA ALA A 153 2.73 1.44 -14.45
C ALA A 153 1.23 1.56 -14.76
N ASP A 154 0.81 2.59 -15.49
CA ASP A 154 -0.56 2.76 -15.95
C ASP A 154 -0.84 1.83 -17.15
N PRO A 155 -1.76 0.85 -17.04
CA PRO A 155 -2.05 -0.10 -18.11
C PRO A 155 -2.66 0.53 -19.37
N ARG A 156 -3.11 1.78 -19.30
CA ARG A 156 -3.61 2.53 -20.47
C ARG A 156 -2.49 3.01 -21.40
N TYR A 157 -1.25 3.05 -20.89
CA TYR A 157 -0.09 3.59 -21.60
C TYR A 157 0.98 2.56 -21.91
N VAL A 158 1.05 1.48 -21.12
CA VAL A 158 2.03 0.41 -21.28
C VAL A 158 1.39 -0.95 -21.04
N ASP A 159 1.86 -1.95 -21.74
CA ASP A 159 1.47 -3.33 -21.49
C ASP A 159 2.12 -3.84 -20.20
N ILE A 160 1.31 -4.39 -19.31
CA ILE A 160 1.76 -4.98 -18.04
C ILE A 160 1.49 -6.48 -18.10
N PRO A 161 2.49 -7.35 -17.87
CA PRO A 161 2.33 -8.79 -17.96
C PRO A 161 1.65 -9.40 -16.72
N ILE A 162 0.50 -8.84 -16.30
CA ILE A 162 -0.15 -9.18 -15.03
C ILE A 162 -0.56 -10.67 -14.99
N GLU A 163 -1.09 -11.22 -16.09
CA GLU A 163 -1.43 -12.63 -16.21
C GLU A 163 -0.19 -13.51 -15.98
N GLY A 164 0.92 -13.16 -16.64
CA GLY A 164 2.17 -13.92 -16.51
C GLY A 164 2.82 -13.75 -15.12
N MET A 165 2.71 -12.58 -14.49
CA MET A 165 3.22 -12.36 -13.14
C MET A 165 2.47 -13.17 -12.08
N LEU A 166 1.21 -13.52 -12.35
CA LEU A 166 0.36 -14.29 -11.44
C LEU A 166 0.17 -15.74 -11.90
N ASP A 167 0.86 -16.15 -12.98
CA ASP A 167 0.82 -17.55 -13.47
C ASP A 167 1.50 -18.49 -12.47
N PRO A 168 0.86 -19.61 -12.08
CA PRO A 168 1.43 -20.55 -11.10
C PRO A 168 2.81 -21.10 -11.48
N ALA A 169 3.09 -21.31 -12.79
CA ALA A 169 4.40 -21.79 -13.23
C ALA A 169 5.48 -20.71 -13.09
N TYR A 170 5.13 -19.43 -13.35
CA TYR A 170 6.02 -18.31 -13.08
C TYR A 170 6.32 -18.17 -11.58
N LEU A 171 5.29 -18.19 -10.73
CA LEU A 171 5.46 -18.10 -9.28
C LEU A 171 6.32 -19.27 -8.75
N SER A 172 6.17 -20.47 -9.31
CA SER A 172 7.03 -21.62 -9.00
C SER A 172 8.47 -21.41 -9.42
N GLU A 173 8.72 -20.85 -10.61
CA GLU A 173 10.07 -20.49 -11.06
C GLU A 173 10.71 -19.46 -10.11
N ARG A 174 9.96 -18.43 -9.70
CA ARG A 174 10.47 -17.44 -8.76
C ARG A 174 10.79 -18.06 -7.39
N ALA A 175 9.94 -18.96 -6.89
CA ALA A 175 10.16 -19.66 -5.61
C ALA A 175 11.47 -20.49 -5.62
N GLN A 176 11.83 -21.09 -6.75
CA GLN A 176 13.07 -21.86 -6.89
C GLN A 176 14.36 -21.01 -6.79
N LEU A 177 14.25 -19.70 -6.89
CA LEU A 177 15.38 -18.77 -6.73
C LEU A 177 15.71 -18.49 -5.27
N ILE A 178 14.82 -18.85 -4.33
CA ILE A 178 15.01 -18.60 -2.90
C ILE A 178 16.00 -19.63 -2.34
N ASP A 179 17.12 -19.14 -1.82
CA ASP A 179 18.05 -19.92 -1.01
C ASP A 179 17.55 -19.91 0.43
N VAL A 180 17.21 -21.07 0.99
CA VAL A 180 16.64 -21.18 2.33
C VAL A 180 17.65 -20.91 3.46
N ASP A 181 18.94 -20.92 3.13
CA ASP A 181 20.05 -20.76 4.08
C ASP A 181 20.71 -19.35 4.00
N ASN A 182 20.45 -18.57 2.93
CA ASN A 182 21.11 -17.30 2.72
C ASN A 182 20.18 -16.23 2.10
N ALA A 183 20.18 -15.04 2.69
CA ALA A 183 19.49 -13.89 2.12
C ALA A 183 20.13 -13.43 0.81
N ALA A 184 19.34 -13.25 -0.25
CA ALA A 184 19.83 -12.75 -1.52
C ALA A 184 20.26 -11.27 -1.42
N GLU A 185 21.47 -10.96 -1.92
CA GLU A 185 21.99 -9.58 -1.96
C GLU A 185 21.46 -8.80 -3.18
N ASN A 186 21.34 -9.48 -4.32
CA ASN A 186 20.93 -8.87 -5.59
C ASN A 186 19.77 -9.68 -6.17
N VAL A 187 18.60 -9.06 -6.21
CA VAL A 187 17.40 -9.66 -6.79
C VAL A 187 17.01 -8.86 -8.02
N VAL A 188 16.77 -9.56 -9.11
CA VAL A 188 16.35 -8.97 -10.39
C VAL A 188 14.94 -9.45 -10.77
N GLU A 189 14.31 -8.69 -11.64
CA GLU A 189 13.02 -9.07 -12.22
C GLU A 189 13.11 -10.38 -12.99
N GLY A 190 12.00 -11.12 -13.03
CA GLY A 190 11.85 -12.29 -13.88
C GLY A 190 11.36 -11.94 -15.29
N ASN A 191 10.99 -12.94 -16.07
CA ASN A 191 10.40 -12.73 -17.40
C ASN A 191 8.97 -13.24 -17.49
N PRO A 192 7.98 -12.58 -16.87
CA PRO A 192 6.59 -13.01 -16.87
C PRO A 192 5.94 -13.03 -18.27
N TRP A 193 6.56 -12.37 -19.25
CA TRP A 193 6.08 -12.37 -20.62
C TRP A 193 6.04 -13.75 -21.26
N GLU A 194 6.84 -14.70 -20.78
CA GLU A 194 6.85 -16.09 -21.27
C GLU A 194 5.60 -16.87 -20.85
N TYR A 195 4.95 -16.41 -19.80
CA TYR A 195 3.76 -17.02 -19.19
C TYR A 195 2.44 -16.32 -19.59
N MET A 196 2.51 -15.34 -20.50
CA MET A 196 1.33 -14.67 -21.05
C MET A 196 0.66 -15.52 -22.14
N SER A 197 -0.67 -15.62 -22.09
CA SER A 197 -1.47 -16.24 -23.16
C SER A 197 -1.33 -15.50 -24.49
N ARG A 198 -1.11 -14.19 -24.45
CA ARG A 198 -0.86 -13.31 -25.61
C ARG A 198 0.27 -12.33 -25.31
N ARG A 199 1.30 -12.32 -26.13
CA ARG A 199 2.42 -11.37 -26.03
C ARG A 199 2.10 -10.09 -26.81
N PRO A 200 2.31 -8.88 -26.23
CA PRO A 200 2.20 -7.63 -26.97
C PRO A 200 3.35 -7.43 -27.96
N ASP A 201 3.08 -6.67 -29.03
CA ASP A 201 4.03 -6.48 -30.15
C ASP A 201 5.21 -5.53 -29.82
N SER A 202 5.13 -4.75 -28.72
CA SER A 202 6.17 -3.78 -28.36
C SER A 202 6.53 -3.85 -26.87
N ARG A 203 7.82 -3.82 -26.56
CA ARG A 203 8.37 -3.76 -25.19
C ARG A 203 9.18 -2.49 -25.00
N LYS A 204 8.83 -1.66 -24.01
CA LYS A 204 9.76 -0.65 -23.49
C LYS A 204 10.75 -1.36 -22.54
N LYS A 205 12.06 -1.10 -22.73
CA LYS A 205 13.10 -1.66 -21.86
C LYS A 205 13.34 -0.75 -20.66
N HIS A 206 13.47 -1.36 -19.51
CA HIS A 206 13.83 -0.71 -18.24
C HIS A 206 15.34 -0.42 -18.16
N ARG A 207 15.72 0.62 -17.40
CA ARG A 207 17.10 0.96 -17.05
C ARG A 207 17.15 1.47 -15.61
N GLU A 208 18.19 1.10 -14.87
CA GLU A 208 18.39 1.39 -13.45
C GLU A 208 18.38 2.89 -13.11
N ALA A 209 17.78 3.25 -12.00
CA ALA A 209 17.65 4.62 -11.48
C ALA A 209 18.50 4.88 -10.25
N GLY A 210 19.01 6.10 -10.13
CA GLY A 210 19.93 6.55 -9.08
C GLY A 210 19.27 6.88 -7.72
N ARG A 211 20.09 6.95 -6.67
CA ARG A 211 19.72 7.06 -5.24
C ARG A 211 19.27 8.46 -4.80
N LEU A 212 18.34 8.58 -3.84
CA LEU A 212 18.23 9.52 -2.69
C LEU A 212 16.84 9.84 -2.09
N HIS A 213 16.70 9.85 -0.75
CA HIS A 213 15.78 10.33 0.32
C HIS A 213 14.51 9.56 0.71
N LYS A 214 14.44 9.31 2.04
CA LYS A 214 13.34 8.68 2.76
C LYS A 214 12.14 9.60 2.88
N VAL A 215 10.94 9.14 2.50
CA VAL A 215 9.67 9.85 2.66
C VAL A 215 8.74 8.94 3.47
N GLY A 216 8.25 9.46 4.62
CA GLY A 216 7.24 8.76 5.43
C GLY A 216 5.90 8.70 4.69
N SER A 217 5.12 7.65 4.90
CA SER A 217 3.80 7.44 4.29
C SER A 217 2.67 7.61 5.30
N ASP A 218 1.53 8.14 4.85
CA ASP A 218 0.30 8.18 5.63
C ASP A 218 -0.91 7.82 4.76
N THR A 219 -1.73 6.91 5.29
CA THR A 219 -2.92 6.35 4.64
C THR A 219 -3.91 6.01 5.74
N THR A 220 -5.20 5.96 5.43
CA THR A 220 -6.20 5.35 6.30
C THR A 220 -6.84 4.16 5.60
N HIS A 221 -7.24 3.17 6.38
CA HIS A 221 -8.00 2.00 5.93
C HIS A 221 -9.21 1.81 6.84
N PHE A 222 -10.33 1.38 6.26
CA PHE A 222 -11.42 0.79 7.00
C PHE A 222 -12.08 -0.34 6.19
N CYS A 223 -12.67 -1.29 6.90
CA CYS A 223 -13.48 -2.34 6.28
C CYS A 223 -14.82 -2.48 7.01
N VAL A 224 -15.83 -2.91 6.25
CA VAL A 224 -17.19 -3.13 6.75
C VAL A 224 -17.72 -4.42 6.14
N VAL A 225 -18.40 -5.23 6.97
CA VAL A 225 -19.16 -6.39 6.51
C VAL A 225 -20.57 -6.31 7.11
N ASP A 226 -21.59 -6.39 6.26
CA ASP A 226 -22.98 -6.40 6.73
C ASP A 226 -23.49 -7.83 7.01
N ARG A 227 -24.69 -7.91 7.61
CA ARG A 227 -25.33 -9.19 7.94
C ARG A 227 -25.65 -10.10 6.74
N TRP A 228 -25.62 -9.57 5.53
CA TRP A 228 -25.89 -10.32 4.29
C TRP A 228 -24.59 -10.79 3.61
N GLY A 229 -23.43 -10.38 4.14
CA GLY A 229 -22.12 -10.71 3.59
C GLY A 229 -21.61 -9.72 2.53
N ASN A 230 -22.29 -8.59 2.32
CA ASN A 230 -21.72 -7.51 1.52
C ASN A 230 -20.52 -6.93 2.28
N SER A 231 -19.41 -6.71 1.59
CA SER A 231 -18.18 -6.24 2.20
C SER A 231 -17.55 -5.09 1.41
N VAL A 232 -16.95 -4.17 2.15
CA VAL A 232 -16.16 -3.06 1.60
C VAL A 232 -14.83 -3.02 2.34
N GLY A 233 -13.73 -2.94 1.60
CA GLY A 233 -12.43 -2.53 2.09
C GLY A 233 -12.03 -1.24 1.39
N GLU A 234 -11.76 -0.17 2.12
CA GLU A 234 -11.41 1.13 1.54
C GLU A 234 -10.07 1.62 2.05
N LEU A 235 -9.25 2.09 1.13
CA LEU A 235 -8.00 2.79 1.38
C LEU A 235 -8.07 4.21 0.83
N GLN A 236 -7.74 5.19 1.66
CA GLN A 236 -7.67 6.59 1.29
C GLN A 236 -6.31 7.16 1.67
N SER A 237 -5.65 7.85 0.73
CA SER A 237 -4.29 8.32 0.93
C SER A 237 -4.00 9.62 0.21
N ILE A 238 -3.26 10.50 0.87
CA ILE A 238 -2.59 11.65 0.25
C ILE A 238 -1.07 11.44 0.15
N GLN A 239 -0.62 10.22 0.34
CA GLN A 239 0.73 9.62 0.25
C GLN A 239 1.57 9.88 1.51
N THR A 240 2.07 11.08 1.80
CA THR A 240 2.76 11.37 3.08
C THR A 240 1.82 12.02 4.08
N ALA A 241 2.22 12.05 5.36
CA ALA A 241 1.51 12.82 6.38
C ALA A 241 1.35 14.28 5.93
N PHE A 242 0.10 14.74 5.81
CA PHE A 242 -0.28 16.04 5.25
C PHE A 242 0.03 16.24 3.74
N GLY A 243 0.29 15.16 2.99
CA GLY A 243 0.51 15.19 1.54
C GLY A 243 1.61 16.16 1.12
N SER A 244 1.31 17.07 0.21
CA SER A 244 2.21 18.15 -0.21
C SER A 244 2.42 19.23 0.88
N CYS A 245 1.72 19.17 1.99
CA CYS A 245 1.63 20.24 3.00
C CYS A 245 1.00 21.55 2.50
N VAL A 246 0.36 21.55 1.34
CA VAL A 246 -0.25 22.72 0.71
C VAL A 246 -1.76 22.57 0.64
N ILE A 247 -2.49 23.56 1.13
CA ILE A 247 -3.94 23.67 0.90
C ILE A 247 -4.17 24.41 -0.43
N ALA A 248 -5.04 23.86 -1.27
CA ALA A 248 -5.38 24.46 -2.55
C ALA A 248 -6.23 25.73 -2.35
N GLY A 249 -5.62 26.88 -2.37
CA GLY A 249 -6.28 28.19 -2.22
C GLY A 249 -7.18 28.26 -1.00
N SER A 250 -8.44 28.68 -1.19
CA SER A 250 -9.47 28.83 -0.15
C SER A 250 -10.38 27.60 0.00
N THR A 251 -9.98 26.43 -0.53
CA THR A 251 -10.79 25.18 -0.44
C THR A 251 -10.68 24.49 0.89
N GLY A 252 -9.62 24.72 1.65
CA GLY A 252 -9.30 23.96 2.86
C GLY A 252 -8.77 22.53 2.59
N ILE A 253 -8.62 22.12 1.32
CA ILE A 253 -8.22 20.79 0.90
C ILE A 253 -6.70 20.72 0.81
N LEU A 254 -6.09 19.79 1.53
CA LEU A 254 -4.68 19.43 1.35
C LEU A 254 -4.50 18.65 0.04
N LEU A 255 -3.54 19.08 -0.77
CA LEU A 255 -3.15 18.36 -1.97
C LEU A 255 -2.28 17.16 -1.60
N ASN A 256 -2.49 16.03 -2.27
CA ASN A 256 -1.59 14.89 -2.15
C ASN A 256 -0.21 15.20 -2.75
N ASN A 257 0.78 14.37 -2.43
CA ASN A 257 2.12 14.43 -3.04
C ASN A 257 2.47 13.12 -3.78
N ARG A 258 1.47 12.43 -4.33
CA ARG A 258 1.65 11.15 -5.03
C ARG A 258 2.60 11.25 -6.23
N MET A 259 2.78 12.44 -6.81
CA MET A 259 3.74 12.68 -7.89
C MET A 259 5.19 12.32 -7.55
N THR A 260 5.53 12.18 -6.25
CA THR A 260 6.85 11.67 -5.83
C THR A 260 7.12 10.23 -6.24
N TYR A 261 6.12 9.49 -6.72
CA TYR A 261 6.29 8.12 -7.24
C TYR A 261 6.67 8.07 -8.72
N TRP A 262 6.51 9.16 -9.46
CA TRP A 262 6.93 9.24 -10.86
C TRP A 262 8.44 9.14 -11.02
N HIS A 263 8.86 8.37 -12.01
CA HIS A 263 10.25 8.40 -12.48
C HIS A 263 10.45 9.56 -13.45
N LEU A 264 11.65 10.14 -13.42
CA LEU A 264 12.05 11.23 -14.32
C LEU A 264 13.01 10.74 -15.41
N ASP A 265 13.32 9.45 -15.44
CA ASP A 265 14.04 8.80 -16.53
C ASP A 265 13.07 8.47 -17.65
N PRO A 266 13.21 9.04 -18.86
CA PRO A 266 12.31 8.79 -19.99
C PRO A 266 12.26 7.32 -20.45
N ASP A 267 13.27 6.53 -20.11
CA ASP A 267 13.32 5.12 -20.48
C ASP A 267 12.61 4.22 -19.45
N HIS A 268 12.21 4.78 -18.29
CA HIS A 268 11.51 4.02 -17.26
C HIS A 268 10.03 3.81 -17.64
N ILE A 269 9.48 2.64 -17.31
CA ILE A 269 8.10 2.27 -17.63
C ILE A 269 7.08 3.20 -16.98
N ASP A 270 7.36 3.66 -15.75
CA ASP A 270 6.52 4.59 -14.97
C ASP A 270 7.06 6.03 -15.06
N TYR A 271 7.52 6.46 -16.26
CA TYR A 271 7.95 7.83 -16.50
C TYR A 271 6.77 8.80 -16.48
N LEU A 272 7.00 10.00 -15.92
CA LEU A 272 6.00 11.08 -15.86
C LEU A 272 5.55 11.50 -17.26
N ASN A 273 4.32 11.14 -17.60
CA ASN A 273 3.67 11.55 -18.85
C ASN A 273 2.32 12.25 -18.58
N PRO A 274 1.94 13.26 -19.38
CA PRO A 274 0.63 13.89 -19.27
C PRO A 274 -0.52 12.86 -19.42
N GLY A 275 -1.53 12.96 -18.55
CA GLY A 275 -2.71 12.11 -18.57
C GLY A 275 -2.53 10.69 -18.03
N GLN A 276 -1.33 10.28 -17.69
CA GLN A 276 -1.02 8.97 -17.10
C GLN A 276 -1.32 8.96 -15.60
N LYS A 277 -1.85 7.86 -15.08
CA LYS A 277 -1.96 7.60 -13.64
C LYS A 277 -0.63 7.12 -13.08
N VAL A 278 -0.19 7.70 -11.97
CA VAL A 278 0.99 7.20 -11.25
C VAL A 278 0.67 5.86 -10.57
N ARG A 279 1.64 4.95 -10.53
CA ARG A 279 1.52 3.74 -9.70
C ARG A 279 1.28 4.11 -8.24
N HIS A 280 0.59 3.27 -7.49
CA HIS A 280 0.31 3.52 -6.08
C HIS A 280 0.29 2.23 -5.24
N THR A 281 0.32 2.40 -3.93
CA THR A 281 0.46 1.34 -2.93
C THR A 281 -0.81 1.09 -2.11
N MET A 282 -1.97 1.49 -2.60
CA MET A 282 -3.25 1.20 -1.92
C MET A 282 -3.74 -0.18 -2.32
N ASN A 283 -3.74 -1.12 -1.38
CA ASN A 283 -3.94 -2.56 -1.59
C ASN A 283 -5.01 -3.09 -0.64
N PRO A 284 -6.31 -2.79 -0.88
CA PRO A 284 -7.40 -3.40 -0.12
C PRO A 284 -7.56 -4.85 -0.58
N LEU A 285 -7.51 -5.80 0.35
CA LEU A 285 -7.60 -7.21 0.00
C LEU A 285 -8.87 -7.87 0.53
N MET A 286 -9.31 -8.90 -0.21
CA MET A 286 -10.36 -9.81 0.24
C MET A 286 -9.95 -11.26 -0.05
N VAL A 287 -10.28 -12.16 0.90
CA VAL A 287 -10.07 -13.59 0.73
C VAL A 287 -11.41 -14.31 0.76
N PHE A 288 -11.63 -15.17 -0.22
CA PHE A 288 -12.83 -15.97 -0.36
C PHE A 288 -12.49 -17.48 -0.36
N SER A 289 -13.42 -18.30 0.11
CA SER A 289 -13.27 -19.76 0.16
C SER A 289 -13.12 -20.43 -1.21
N ALA A 290 -13.48 -19.74 -2.28
CA ALA A 290 -13.34 -20.11 -3.69
C ALA A 290 -13.55 -18.85 -4.54
N PRO A 291 -13.36 -18.89 -5.86
CA PRO A 291 -13.73 -17.78 -6.74
C PRO A 291 -15.19 -17.35 -6.55
N VAL A 292 -15.43 -16.04 -6.56
CA VAL A 292 -16.77 -15.47 -6.30
C VAL A 292 -17.79 -15.99 -7.31
N GLU A 293 -17.43 -16.11 -8.57
CA GLU A 293 -18.26 -16.65 -9.65
C GLU A 293 -18.60 -18.14 -9.48
N GLN A 294 -17.84 -18.87 -8.65
CA GLN A 294 -18.11 -20.25 -8.26
C GLN A 294 -18.85 -20.37 -6.93
N GLY A 295 -19.34 -19.26 -6.39
CA GLY A 295 -20.08 -19.22 -5.14
C GLY A 295 -19.20 -19.15 -3.88
N GLY A 296 -17.95 -18.73 -4.02
CA GLY A 296 -17.03 -18.47 -2.92
C GLY A 296 -17.64 -17.53 -1.89
N LYS A 297 -17.37 -17.75 -0.62
CA LYS A 297 -17.83 -16.94 0.51
C LYS A 297 -16.66 -16.15 1.09
N LEU A 298 -16.92 -14.90 1.49
CA LEU A 298 -15.93 -14.08 2.17
C LEU A 298 -15.42 -14.77 3.44
N GLU A 299 -14.10 -14.85 3.59
CA GLU A 299 -13.41 -15.32 4.81
C GLU A 299 -12.61 -14.22 5.50
N LEU A 300 -12.12 -13.23 4.73
CA LEU A 300 -11.35 -12.12 5.28
C LEU A 300 -11.50 -10.88 4.39
N VAL A 301 -11.66 -9.72 5.01
CA VAL A 301 -11.41 -8.41 4.41
C VAL A 301 -10.46 -7.67 5.32
N CYS A 302 -9.37 -7.15 4.78
CA CYS A 302 -8.39 -6.42 5.56
C CYS A 302 -7.58 -5.42 4.73
N GLY A 303 -6.80 -4.60 5.41
CA GLY A 303 -5.89 -3.66 4.82
C GLY A 303 -5.26 -2.72 5.85
N THR A 304 -4.21 -2.06 5.44
CA THR A 304 -3.38 -1.24 6.34
C THR A 304 -2.86 0.01 5.64
N PRO A 305 -2.65 1.12 6.34
CA PRO A 305 -1.76 2.18 5.85
C PRO A 305 -0.30 1.71 5.85
N GLY A 306 0.58 2.36 5.04
CA GLY A 306 2.02 2.11 5.16
C GLY A 306 2.82 2.15 3.86
N ALA A 307 2.26 2.60 2.72
CA ALA A 307 2.92 2.55 1.41
C ALA A 307 3.43 1.12 1.10
N ASP A 308 4.73 0.97 0.83
CA ASP A 308 5.38 -0.30 0.49
C ASP A 308 5.32 -1.37 1.61
N THR A 309 4.93 -0.99 2.82
CA THR A 309 4.74 -1.95 3.90
C THR A 309 3.36 -2.62 3.87
N GLN A 310 2.41 -2.09 3.10
CA GLN A 310 1.03 -2.61 3.06
C GLN A 310 1.02 -4.09 2.63
N VAL A 311 1.61 -4.42 1.49
CA VAL A 311 1.66 -5.80 0.98
C VAL A 311 2.34 -6.74 1.96
N GLN A 312 3.44 -6.31 2.58
CA GLN A 312 4.19 -7.10 3.56
C GLN A 312 3.39 -7.33 4.86
N THR A 313 2.65 -6.32 5.34
CA THR A 313 1.76 -6.46 6.50
C THR A 313 0.60 -7.38 6.18
N ASN A 314 -0.07 -7.17 5.05
CA ASN A 314 -1.16 -8.02 4.58
C ASN A 314 -0.70 -9.48 4.41
N MET A 315 0.51 -9.73 3.89
CA MET A 315 1.10 -11.08 3.83
C MET A 315 1.17 -11.73 5.22
N GLN A 316 1.67 -10.99 6.23
CA GLN A 316 1.78 -11.51 7.59
C GLN A 316 0.42 -11.84 8.22
N ILE A 317 -0.63 -11.04 7.91
CA ILE A 317 -1.99 -11.30 8.39
C ILE A 317 -2.60 -12.52 7.69
N VAL A 318 -2.51 -12.59 6.36
CA VAL A 318 -3.03 -13.70 5.56
C VAL A 318 -2.38 -15.02 5.97
N THR A 319 -1.05 -15.06 6.05
CA THR A 319 -0.31 -16.25 6.47
C THR A 319 -0.59 -16.63 7.93
N GLY A 320 -0.64 -15.64 8.84
CA GLY A 320 -0.99 -15.87 10.24
C GLY A 320 -2.33 -16.60 10.39
N ILE A 321 -3.34 -16.17 9.63
CA ILE A 321 -4.69 -16.76 9.69
C ILE A 321 -4.74 -18.11 8.97
N PHE A 322 -4.27 -18.19 7.72
CA PHE A 322 -4.56 -19.35 6.86
C PHE A 322 -3.48 -20.43 6.87
N ASP A 323 -2.23 -20.10 7.21
CA ASP A 323 -1.15 -21.06 7.34
C ASP A 323 -0.94 -21.53 8.80
N TYR A 324 -1.06 -20.59 9.74
CA TYR A 324 -0.78 -20.88 11.16
C TYR A 324 -2.02 -20.99 12.02
N GLY A 325 -3.23 -20.75 11.47
CA GLY A 325 -4.51 -20.96 12.16
C GLY A 325 -4.82 -19.95 13.26
N LEU A 326 -4.19 -18.80 13.25
CA LEU A 326 -4.49 -17.71 14.17
C LEU A 326 -5.88 -17.11 13.88
N ASN A 327 -6.55 -16.59 14.90
CA ASN A 327 -7.68 -15.71 14.66
C ASN A 327 -7.18 -14.30 14.28
N VAL A 328 -8.08 -13.47 13.76
CA VAL A 328 -7.73 -12.13 13.25
C VAL A 328 -7.08 -11.23 14.29
N SER A 329 -7.48 -11.34 15.57
CA SER A 329 -6.89 -10.56 16.66
C SER A 329 -5.46 -11.00 16.95
N GLU A 330 -5.23 -12.32 17.04
CA GLU A 330 -3.89 -12.89 17.25
C GLU A 330 -2.95 -12.54 16.11
N ALA A 331 -3.42 -12.59 14.85
CA ALA A 331 -2.63 -12.23 13.68
C ALA A 331 -2.23 -10.74 13.68
N ILE A 332 -3.17 -9.84 14.03
CA ILE A 332 -2.91 -8.39 14.11
C ILE A 332 -1.98 -8.05 15.29
N ASP A 333 -2.19 -8.66 16.44
CA ASP A 333 -1.37 -8.47 17.65
C ASP A 333 0.02 -9.09 17.51
N GLY A 334 0.22 -10.02 16.60
CA GLY A 334 1.51 -10.69 16.37
C GLY A 334 2.67 -9.70 16.18
N PRO A 335 3.92 -10.12 16.45
CA PRO A 335 5.09 -9.31 16.12
C PRO A 335 5.09 -8.96 14.64
N ARG A 336 5.68 -7.81 14.29
CA ARG A 336 5.69 -7.33 12.90
C ARG A 336 7.09 -7.08 12.40
N TRP A 337 7.29 -7.36 11.12
CA TRP A 337 8.51 -7.01 10.40
C TRP A 337 8.18 -6.21 9.14
N THR A 338 9.17 -5.48 8.63
CA THR A 338 9.14 -4.76 7.37
C THR A 338 10.52 -4.79 6.73
N HIS A 339 10.60 -5.31 5.53
CA HIS A 339 11.83 -5.28 4.75
C HIS A 339 11.86 -4.05 3.84
N VAL A 340 12.88 -3.23 4.03
CA VAL A 340 13.22 -2.11 3.15
C VAL A 340 14.26 -2.62 2.16
N GLN A 341 13.91 -2.65 0.87
CA GLN A 341 14.78 -3.11 -0.20
C GLN A 341 15.45 -1.92 -0.88
N ALA A 342 16.77 -1.91 -0.90
CA ALA A 342 17.52 -0.83 -1.53
C ALA A 342 17.19 -0.70 -3.03
N GLY A 343 16.89 0.52 -3.47
CA GLY A 343 16.58 0.80 -4.87
C GLY A 343 15.15 0.43 -5.33
N MET A 344 14.32 -0.13 -4.45
CA MET A 344 12.99 -0.65 -4.79
C MET A 344 11.84 0.07 -4.08
N GLY A 345 12.08 1.22 -3.45
CA GLY A 345 11.01 2.01 -2.82
C GLY A 345 10.09 2.66 -3.86
N SER A 346 8.80 2.85 -3.53
CA SER A 346 7.84 3.49 -4.44
C SER A 346 8.13 4.96 -4.72
N ALA A 347 8.76 5.68 -3.79
CA ALA A 347 9.09 7.09 -3.99
C ALA A 347 10.42 7.26 -4.74
N TYR A 348 10.41 8.09 -5.78
CA TYR A 348 11.61 8.43 -6.56
C TYR A 348 12.18 9.78 -6.13
N PRO A 349 13.51 9.97 -6.15
CA PRO A 349 14.56 8.96 -6.35
C PRO A 349 14.67 7.99 -5.16
N HIS A 350 15.00 6.72 -5.47
CA HIS A 350 15.13 5.67 -4.45
C HIS A 350 16.31 5.98 -3.52
N LYS A 351 16.02 6.09 -2.22
CA LYS A 351 17.01 6.48 -1.18
C LYS A 351 17.14 5.47 -0.05
N ASP A 352 16.41 4.39 -0.17
CA ASP A 352 16.30 3.42 0.90
C ASP A 352 17.60 2.62 1.04
N ILE A 353 17.99 2.39 2.31
CA ILE A 353 19.07 1.50 2.68
C ILE A 353 18.43 0.17 3.09
N GLU A 354 18.99 -0.91 2.57
CA GLU A 354 18.54 -2.26 2.90
C GLU A 354 18.48 -2.47 4.40
N SER A 355 17.31 -2.89 4.91
CA SER A 355 17.14 -3.24 6.32
C SER A 355 15.91 -4.11 6.52
N LEU A 356 15.99 -5.05 7.44
CA LEU A 356 14.85 -5.77 7.98
C LEU A 356 14.49 -5.17 9.34
N GLN A 357 13.49 -4.30 9.35
CA GLN A 357 12.94 -3.66 10.54
C GLN A 357 12.01 -4.66 11.23
N ILE A 358 12.24 -4.96 12.51
CA ILE A 358 11.53 -6.03 13.21
C ILE A 358 11.25 -5.66 14.65
N GLU A 359 10.09 -6.06 15.17
CA GLU A 359 9.75 -5.87 16.57
C GLU A 359 10.46 -6.86 17.48
N ASP A 360 10.92 -6.38 18.63
CA ASP A 360 11.67 -7.18 19.63
C ASP A 360 10.84 -8.35 20.18
N ARG A 361 9.53 -8.34 20.02
CA ARG A 361 8.60 -9.40 20.46
C ARG A 361 8.80 -10.73 19.74
N VAL A 362 9.51 -10.76 18.61
CA VAL A 362 9.91 -12.03 17.96
C VAL A 362 10.92 -12.80 18.79
N GLY A 363 11.67 -12.13 19.67
CA GLY A 363 12.71 -12.70 20.52
C GLY A 363 14.12 -12.63 19.90
N GLU A 364 15.13 -12.67 20.78
CA GLU A 364 16.54 -12.54 20.40
C GLU A 364 17.02 -13.70 19.52
N ASP A 365 16.54 -14.90 19.75
CA ASP A 365 16.91 -16.09 18.96
C ASP A 365 16.49 -15.94 17.51
N VAL A 366 15.28 -15.43 17.23
CA VAL A 366 14.78 -15.17 15.89
C VAL A 366 15.60 -14.07 15.19
N MET A 367 15.87 -12.96 15.89
CA MET A 367 16.70 -11.89 15.34
C MET A 367 18.12 -12.37 15.03
N SER A 368 18.71 -13.17 15.90
CA SER A 368 20.03 -13.77 15.69
C SER A 368 20.03 -14.78 14.53
N GLY A 369 18.95 -15.55 14.38
CA GLY A 369 18.74 -16.46 13.25
C GLY A 369 18.72 -15.70 11.92
N LEU A 370 17.91 -14.64 11.82
CA LEU A 370 17.83 -13.78 10.65
C LEU A 370 19.16 -13.10 10.31
N GLN A 371 19.93 -12.65 11.30
CA GLN A 371 21.28 -12.11 11.06
C GLN A 371 22.24 -13.15 10.49
N LYS A 372 22.16 -14.40 10.95
CA LYS A 372 22.99 -15.50 10.40
C LYS A 372 22.61 -15.83 8.96
N LEU A 373 21.34 -15.71 8.60
CA LEU A 373 20.87 -15.84 7.22
C LEU A 373 21.28 -14.64 6.33
N GLY A 374 21.85 -13.57 6.89
CA GLY A 374 22.37 -12.43 6.16
C GLY A 374 21.47 -11.19 6.12
N HIS A 375 20.34 -11.18 6.86
CA HIS A 375 19.47 -10.01 6.90
C HIS A 375 20.04 -8.88 7.76
N PRO A 376 20.06 -7.62 7.27
CA PRO A 376 20.47 -6.44 8.05
C PRO A 376 19.34 -6.03 9.02
N ILE A 377 19.38 -6.57 10.24
CA ILE A 377 18.33 -6.38 11.25
C ILE A 377 18.38 -4.99 11.88
N GLN A 378 17.20 -4.36 11.97
CA GLN A 378 16.97 -3.12 12.73
C GLN A 378 15.79 -3.33 13.69
N SER A 379 16.06 -3.35 15.00
CA SER A 379 14.99 -3.36 16.01
C SER A 379 14.14 -2.10 15.94
N THR A 380 12.82 -2.27 16.07
CA THR A 380 11.85 -1.17 16.16
C THR A 380 11.23 -1.02 17.55
N GLY A 381 11.72 -1.79 18.52
CA GLY A 381 11.11 -1.91 19.84
C GLY A 381 9.91 -2.86 19.82
N ALA A 382 9.17 -2.92 20.92
CA ALA A 382 8.11 -3.92 21.08
C ALA A 382 6.89 -3.69 20.16
N TRP A 383 6.55 -2.44 19.85
CA TRP A 383 5.34 -2.06 19.09
C TRP A 383 5.63 -1.02 18.01
N GLY A 384 6.85 -1.00 17.49
CA GLY A 384 7.30 -0.03 16.50
C GLY A 384 7.14 -0.48 15.06
N GLY A 385 6.50 -1.61 14.81
CA GLY A 385 6.24 -2.14 13.48
C GLY A 385 5.39 -1.19 12.62
N ALA A 386 5.57 -1.28 11.31
CA ALA A 386 4.83 -0.46 10.36
C ALA A 386 3.37 -0.96 10.19
N GLY A 387 2.54 -0.08 9.63
CA GLY A 387 1.13 -0.38 9.38
C GLY A 387 0.21 -0.07 10.56
N SER A 388 -1.05 -0.31 10.33
CA SER A 388 -2.14 -0.28 11.31
C SER A 388 -3.29 -1.05 10.71
N GLU A 389 -3.26 -2.35 10.89
CA GLU A 389 -4.21 -3.25 10.25
C GLU A 389 -5.62 -3.06 10.80
N GLY A 390 -6.61 -3.07 9.91
CA GLY A 390 -8.01 -3.26 10.26
C GLY A 390 -8.54 -4.45 9.49
N ALA A 391 -9.16 -5.41 10.19
CA ALA A 391 -9.62 -6.61 9.52
C ALA A 391 -10.91 -7.17 10.10
N ILE A 392 -11.69 -7.84 9.23
CA ILE A 392 -12.87 -8.63 9.61
C ILE A 392 -12.69 -10.03 9.03
N GLN A 393 -12.58 -11.02 9.90
CA GLN A 393 -12.59 -12.44 9.57
C GLN A 393 -14.03 -12.97 9.70
N VAL A 394 -14.44 -13.79 8.73
CA VAL A 394 -15.78 -14.40 8.70
C VAL A 394 -15.67 -15.90 8.92
N ASP A 395 -16.24 -16.37 10.00
CA ASP A 395 -16.48 -17.81 10.20
C ASP A 395 -17.76 -18.19 9.43
N ILE A 396 -17.58 -18.73 8.24
CA ILE A 396 -18.67 -19.11 7.34
C ILE A 396 -19.56 -20.20 8.00
N LYS A 397 -18.95 -21.11 8.74
CA LYS A 397 -19.67 -22.25 9.36
C LYS A 397 -20.60 -21.82 10.48
N ASN A 398 -20.16 -20.88 11.29
CA ASN A 398 -20.89 -20.41 12.47
C ASN A 398 -21.63 -19.08 12.21
N HIS A 399 -21.51 -18.50 11.01
CA HIS A 399 -22.08 -17.19 10.64
C HIS A 399 -21.65 -16.09 11.62
N THR A 400 -20.38 -16.07 12.00
CA THR A 400 -19.83 -15.16 13.00
C THR A 400 -18.76 -14.26 12.38
N PHE A 401 -18.75 -12.99 12.76
CA PHE A 401 -17.75 -12.02 12.36
C PHE A 401 -16.80 -11.73 13.52
N PHE A 402 -15.52 -11.72 13.25
CA PHE A 402 -14.48 -11.31 14.18
C PHE A 402 -13.79 -10.07 13.61
N ALA A 403 -13.95 -8.93 14.26
CA ALA A 403 -13.33 -7.68 13.85
C ALA A 403 -12.19 -7.31 14.81
N ALA A 404 -11.06 -6.88 14.26
CA ALA A 404 -9.92 -6.43 15.05
C ALA A 404 -9.27 -5.19 14.42
N SER A 405 -8.68 -4.35 15.28
CA SER A 405 -7.91 -3.17 14.93
C SER A 405 -6.55 -3.21 15.60
N ASP A 406 -5.54 -2.74 14.88
CA ASP A 406 -4.14 -2.79 15.27
C ASP A 406 -3.82 -1.90 16.47
N PRO A 407 -3.27 -2.42 17.57
CA PRO A 407 -2.90 -1.65 18.75
C PRO A 407 -1.73 -0.68 18.52
N ARG A 408 -1.02 -0.78 17.40
CA ARG A 408 0.11 0.12 17.06
C ARG A 408 -0.34 1.54 16.73
N ARG A 409 -1.62 1.72 16.40
CA ARG A 409 -2.26 3.02 16.15
C ARG A 409 -3.64 3.09 16.78
N GLU A 410 -4.23 4.28 16.79
CA GLU A 410 -5.61 4.48 17.24
C GLU A 410 -6.56 3.98 16.15
N GLY A 411 -7.31 2.94 16.45
CA GLY A 411 -8.35 2.36 15.62
C GLY A 411 -9.29 1.53 16.48
N ASP A 412 -10.53 1.33 16.03
CA ASP A 412 -11.55 0.59 16.75
C ASP A 412 -12.22 -0.46 15.87
N ALA A 413 -12.60 -1.58 16.47
CA ALA A 413 -13.49 -2.58 15.90
C ALA A 413 -14.89 -2.41 16.49
N LEU A 414 -15.88 -2.14 15.64
CA LEU A 414 -17.24 -1.85 16.05
C LEU A 414 -18.22 -2.90 15.51
N VAL A 415 -19.17 -3.32 16.34
CA VAL A 415 -20.27 -4.22 15.97
C VAL A 415 -21.58 -3.59 16.45
N TRP A 416 -22.62 -3.60 15.62
CA TRP A 416 -23.95 -3.09 15.96
C TRP A 416 -25.10 -3.89 15.33
#